data_1f224df57044d301f4b9249f3cc153cd
#
_entry.id   1f224df57044d301f4b9249f3cc153cd
#
_cell.length_a   1.000
_cell.length_b   1.000
_cell.length_c   1.000
_cell.angle_alpha   90.00
_cell.angle_beta   90.00
_cell.angle_gamma   90.00
#
_symmetry.space_group_name_H-M   'P 1'
#
loop_
_entity.id
_entity.type
_entity.pdbx_description
1 polymer ?
#
loop_
_entity_poly.entity_id
_entity_poly.type
_entity_poly.pdbx_seq_one_letter_code
_entity_poly.pdbx_strand_id
1 'polypeptide(L)'
;MKSILFYTLALFAALIIFLGLPLLGWGPGNIPQFFDNPARLTYAIVILFLQLFSVLYNPQVGQNKDDRKSGVERRRVDLILIQVFSLAIVLLAPFSDSHSIGIFNFGNIVRFMGFILMIPSFIFMQMAEKYLGRQFSVEVTLQKDHKLIQGGPYTFIRHPRYLGILAFFTGISIVFRSLLSIFIVIALCIVLIWRVYAEEALMQKEFGVAWEAYCKKSWRIIPFLF
;
A
#
# COMPACT_ATOMS: atom_id res chain seq x y z
N MET A 1 20.68 1.57 -19.93
CA MET A 1 21.34 2.11 -18.71
C MET A 1 20.39 2.89 -17.78
N LYS A 2 19.64 3.92 -18.25
CA LYS A 2 18.76 4.74 -17.39
C LYS A 2 17.67 3.91 -16.68
N SER A 3 17.12 2.87 -17.29
CA SER A 3 16.11 2.01 -16.68
C SER A 3 16.65 1.15 -15.53
N ILE A 4 17.82 0.52 -15.70
CA ILE A 4 18.44 -0.33 -14.67
C ILE A 4 18.75 0.51 -13.41
N LEU A 5 19.37 1.67 -13.58
CA LEU A 5 19.66 2.57 -12.47
C LEU A 5 18.38 2.98 -11.72
N PHE A 6 17.30 3.26 -12.44
CA PHE A 6 16.01 3.60 -11.81
C PHE A 6 15.47 2.45 -10.96
N TYR A 7 15.49 1.21 -11.47
CA TYR A 7 14.99 0.04 -10.73
C TYR A 7 15.86 -0.31 -9.53
N THR A 8 17.18 -0.19 -9.65
CA THR A 8 18.08 -0.40 -8.51
C THR A 8 17.85 0.63 -7.41
N LEU A 9 17.68 1.91 -7.75
CA LEU A 9 17.38 2.96 -6.79
C LEU A 9 16.01 2.77 -6.14
N ALA A 10 14.99 2.37 -6.92
CA ALA A 10 13.65 2.11 -6.39
C ALA A 10 13.65 0.91 -5.42
N LEU A 11 14.34 -0.18 -5.77
CA LEU A 11 14.51 -1.33 -4.89
C LEU A 11 15.23 -0.95 -3.60
N PHE A 12 16.32 -0.19 -3.72
CA PHE A 12 17.10 0.25 -2.57
C PHE A 12 16.27 1.16 -1.64
N ALA A 13 15.53 2.12 -2.20
CA ALA A 13 14.63 2.98 -1.42
C ALA A 13 13.53 2.16 -0.72
N ALA A 14 12.94 1.18 -1.42
CA ALA A 14 11.93 0.32 -0.83
C ALA A 14 12.49 -0.55 0.31
N LEU A 15 13.72 -1.07 0.18
CA LEU A 15 14.39 -1.82 1.25
C LEU A 15 14.72 -0.92 2.45
N ILE A 16 15.15 0.33 2.23
CA ILE A 16 15.35 1.28 3.32
C ILE A 16 14.02 1.49 4.07
N ILE A 17 12.92 1.67 3.37
CA ILE A 17 11.61 1.90 3.98
C ILE A 17 11.12 0.64 4.71
N PHE A 18 11.07 -0.51 4.06
CA PHE A 18 10.39 -1.68 4.58
C PHE A 18 11.29 -2.65 5.37
N LEU A 19 12.60 -2.41 5.41
CA LEU A 19 13.54 -3.15 6.26
C LEU A 19 14.37 -2.22 7.13
N GLY A 20 14.90 -1.13 6.58
CA GLY A 20 15.72 -0.18 7.34
C GLY A 20 14.94 0.55 8.43
N LEU A 21 13.76 1.10 8.11
CA LEU A 21 12.91 1.74 9.13
C LEU A 21 12.42 0.77 10.22
N PRO A 22 11.99 -0.47 9.93
CA PRO A 22 11.71 -1.46 10.96
C PRO A 22 12.89 -1.74 11.90
N LEU A 23 14.09 -1.87 11.37
CA LEU A 23 15.29 -2.07 12.19
C LEU A 23 15.61 -0.82 13.02
N LEU A 24 15.41 0.37 12.48
CA LEU A 24 15.54 1.63 13.20
C LEU A 24 14.51 1.73 14.33
N GLY A 25 13.24 1.42 14.04
CA GLY A 25 12.16 1.41 15.04
C GLY A 25 12.37 0.36 16.14
N TRP A 26 12.94 -0.78 15.80
CA TRP A 26 13.33 -1.82 16.77
C TRP A 26 14.39 -1.33 17.74
N GLY A 27 15.33 -0.53 17.28
CA GLY A 27 16.44 0.04 18.04
C GLY A 27 17.79 -0.44 17.49
N PRO A 28 18.65 0.48 17.04
CA PRO A 28 19.93 0.16 16.39
C PRO A 28 20.88 -0.68 17.26
N GLY A 29 20.80 -0.53 18.59
CA GLY A 29 21.61 -1.31 19.54
C GLY A 29 21.17 -2.77 19.71
N ASN A 30 19.98 -3.13 19.22
CA ASN A 30 19.35 -4.43 19.44
C ASN A 30 19.04 -5.19 18.12
N ILE A 31 19.73 -4.86 17.05
CA ILE A 31 19.51 -5.49 15.72
C ILE A 31 19.63 -7.03 15.76
N PRO A 32 20.60 -7.65 16.44
CA PRO A 32 20.66 -9.11 16.53
C PRO A 32 19.38 -9.71 17.11
N GLN A 33 18.84 -9.12 18.18
CA GLN A 33 17.60 -9.59 18.83
C GLN A 33 16.37 -9.48 17.93
N PHE A 34 16.38 -8.58 16.93
CA PHE A 34 15.33 -8.54 15.93
C PHE A 34 15.22 -9.88 15.19
N PHE A 35 16.34 -10.49 14.85
CA PHE A 35 16.41 -11.73 14.09
C PHE A 35 16.27 -13.00 14.93
N ASP A 36 16.32 -12.91 16.27
CA ASP A 36 16.10 -14.06 17.18
C ASP A 36 14.67 -14.63 17.10
N ASN A 37 13.70 -13.81 16.72
CA ASN A 37 12.34 -14.27 16.57
C ASN A 37 12.07 -14.75 15.12
N PRO A 38 11.58 -15.99 14.93
CA PRO A 38 11.37 -16.54 13.59
C PRO A 38 10.38 -15.73 12.73
N ALA A 39 9.37 -15.11 13.32
CA ALA A 39 8.43 -14.29 12.54
C ALA A 39 9.08 -12.98 12.05
N ARG A 40 9.94 -12.34 12.84
CA ARG A 40 10.66 -11.13 12.41
C ARG A 40 11.72 -11.44 11.34
N LEU A 41 12.43 -12.57 11.49
CA LEU A 41 13.32 -13.05 10.44
C LEU A 41 12.55 -13.34 9.15
N THR A 42 11.41 -14.03 9.24
CA THR A 42 10.51 -14.27 8.10
C THR A 42 10.04 -12.96 7.47
N TYR A 43 9.73 -11.94 8.29
CA TYR A 43 9.36 -10.62 7.77
C TYR A 43 10.46 -10.02 6.89
N ALA A 44 11.71 -10.03 7.34
CA ALA A 44 12.83 -9.49 6.56
C ALA A 44 13.01 -10.24 5.23
N ILE A 45 12.92 -11.57 5.25
CA ILE A 45 13.00 -12.40 4.04
C ILE A 45 11.83 -12.11 3.09
N VAL A 46 10.60 -12.09 3.61
CA VAL A 46 9.40 -11.85 2.81
C VAL A 46 9.43 -10.46 2.18
N ILE A 47 9.81 -9.41 2.92
CA ILE A 47 9.94 -8.06 2.37
C ILE A 47 10.95 -8.04 1.21
N LEU A 48 12.10 -8.66 1.37
CA LEU A 48 13.09 -8.73 0.29
C LEU A 48 12.50 -9.37 -0.98
N PHE A 49 11.82 -10.50 -0.85
CA PHE A 49 11.18 -11.17 -1.98
C PHE A 49 10.04 -10.35 -2.60
N LEU A 50 9.20 -9.70 -1.80
CA LEU A 50 8.11 -8.87 -2.30
C LEU A 50 8.63 -7.65 -3.07
N GLN A 51 9.69 -6.98 -2.58
CA GLN A 51 10.29 -5.85 -3.28
C GLN A 51 10.94 -6.29 -4.59
N LEU A 52 11.64 -7.41 -4.59
CA LEU A 52 12.20 -7.98 -5.82
C LEU A 52 11.10 -8.36 -6.83
N PHE A 53 10.02 -8.99 -6.35
CA PHE A 53 8.85 -9.30 -7.17
C PHE A 53 8.22 -8.02 -7.77
N SER A 54 8.08 -6.94 -7.00
CA SER A 54 7.53 -5.67 -7.50
C SER A 54 8.33 -5.11 -8.67
N VAL A 55 9.66 -5.11 -8.56
CA VAL A 55 10.55 -4.63 -9.63
C VAL A 55 10.44 -5.47 -10.90
N LEU A 56 10.31 -6.79 -10.77
CA LEU A 56 10.21 -7.71 -11.91
C LEU A 56 8.82 -7.69 -12.56
N TYR A 57 7.75 -7.51 -11.75
CA TYR A 57 6.37 -7.63 -12.21
C TYR A 57 5.82 -6.35 -12.83
N ASN A 58 6.15 -5.17 -12.27
CA ASN A 58 5.65 -3.85 -12.70
C ASN A 58 6.76 -2.86 -13.03
N PRO A 59 7.58 -3.11 -14.05
CA PRO A 59 8.73 -2.27 -14.35
C PRO A 59 8.38 -0.86 -14.85
N GLN A 60 7.14 -0.57 -15.22
CA GLN A 60 6.73 0.70 -15.85
C GLN A 60 5.81 1.57 -14.99
N VAL A 61 5.47 1.14 -13.78
CA VAL A 61 4.58 1.90 -12.89
C VAL A 61 5.25 3.19 -12.44
N GLY A 62 4.58 4.33 -12.67
CA GLY A 62 5.01 5.65 -12.21
C GLY A 62 5.96 6.42 -13.14
N GLN A 63 6.25 5.94 -14.35
CA GLN A 63 7.19 6.61 -15.28
C GLN A 63 6.57 7.76 -16.11
N ASN A 64 5.24 7.84 -16.25
CA ASN A 64 4.59 8.84 -17.11
C ASN A 64 4.16 10.08 -16.33
N LYS A 65 5.05 11.08 -16.22
CA LYS A 65 4.72 12.40 -15.67
C LYS A 65 4.08 13.36 -16.69
N ASP A 66 4.27 13.13 -17.99
CA ASP A 66 3.97 14.11 -19.05
C ASP A 66 2.56 13.99 -19.65
N ASP A 67 1.81 12.94 -19.34
CA ASP A 67 0.51 12.66 -19.96
C ASP A 67 -0.73 13.19 -19.19
N ARG A 68 -0.53 14.17 -18.29
CA ARG A 68 -1.61 14.67 -17.43
C ARG A 68 -2.45 15.75 -18.12
N LYS A 69 -3.78 15.67 -17.99
CA LYS A 69 -4.66 16.79 -18.32
C LYS A 69 -4.37 17.96 -17.38
N SER A 70 -4.09 19.14 -17.93
CA SER A 70 -3.99 20.37 -17.15
C SER A 70 -5.36 20.74 -16.56
N GLY A 71 -5.43 21.11 -15.29
CA GLY A 71 -6.64 21.68 -14.67
C GLY A 71 -7.28 20.86 -13.56
N VAL A 72 -6.69 19.76 -13.12
CA VAL A 72 -7.16 19.03 -11.93
C VAL A 72 -6.41 19.55 -10.70
N GLU A 73 -7.17 20.00 -9.71
CA GLU A 73 -6.62 20.53 -8.45
C GLU A 73 -5.81 19.45 -7.74
N ARG A 74 -4.52 19.74 -7.48
CA ARG A 74 -3.62 18.80 -6.82
C ARG A 74 -3.95 18.71 -5.33
N ARG A 75 -4.61 17.64 -4.93
CA ARG A 75 -4.73 17.29 -3.51
C ARG A 75 -3.41 16.70 -3.01
N ARG A 76 -2.55 17.55 -2.44
CA ARG A 76 -1.27 17.13 -1.86
C ARG A 76 -1.40 16.62 -0.43
N VAL A 77 -2.42 17.09 0.29
CA VAL A 77 -2.58 16.78 1.73
C VAL A 77 -2.87 15.31 1.96
N ASP A 78 -3.77 14.70 1.18
CA ASP A 78 -4.08 13.27 1.28
C ASP A 78 -2.87 12.38 0.98
N LEU A 79 -2.07 12.71 -0.02
CA LEU A 79 -0.83 12.00 -0.33
C LEU A 79 0.19 12.09 0.81
N ILE A 80 0.36 13.27 1.38
CA ILE A 80 1.27 13.49 2.52
C ILE A 80 0.79 12.66 3.72
N LEU A 81 -0.51 12.70 4.03
CA LEU A 81 -1.07 11.93 5.15
C LEU A 81 -0.92 10.42 4.94
N ILE A 82 -1.21 9.90 3.73
CA ILE A 82 -1.00 8.48 3.40
C ILE A 82 0.46 8.12 3.62
N GLN A 83 1.40 8.95 3.18
CA GLN A 83 2.83 8.69 3.31
C GLN A 83 3.29 8.74 4.77
N VAL A 84 2.86 9.75 5.52
CA VAL A 84 3.17 9.89 6.95
C VAL A 84 2.64 8.70 7.75
N PHE A 85 1.38 8.31 7.57
CA PHE A 85 0.82 7.16 8.28
C PHE A 85 1.48 5.85 7.87
N SER A 86 1.78 5.65 6.59
CA SER A 86 2.50 4.47 6.12
C SER A 86 3.89 4.35 6.75
N LEU A 87 4.66 5.43 6.76
CA LEU A 87 5.99 5.46 7.40
C LEU A 87 5.88 5.29 8.92
N ALA A 88 4.87 5.90 9.55
CA ALA A 88 4.63 5.75 10.99
C ALA A 88 4.31 4.28 11.34
N ILE A 89 3.50 3.57 10.56
CA ILE A 89 3.21 2.15 10.79
C ILE A 89 4.50 1.33 10.70
N VAL A 90 5.30 1.53 9.66
CA VAL A 90 6.53 0.76 9.42
C VAL A 90 7.58 0.99 10.51
N LEU A 91 7.63 2.21 11.07
CA LEU A 91 8.55 2.56 12.15
C LEU A 91 8.04 2.13 13.53
N LEU A 92 6.77 2.41 13.82
CA LEU A 92 6.21 2.25 15.16
C LEU A 92 5.74 0.81 15.45
N ALA A 93 5.45 -0.01 14.44
CA ALA A 93 5.09 -1.40 14.68
C ALA A 93 6.23 -2.19 15.33
N PRO A 94 7.47 -2.20 14.79
CA PRO A 94 8.60 -2.85 15.46
C PRO A 94 9.03 -2.14 16.73
N PHE A 95 8.91 -0.81 16.84
CA PHE A 95 9.14 -0.07 18.09
C PHE A 95 8.21 -0.55 19.20
N SER A 96 6.92 -0.67 18.93
CA SER A 96 5.90 -1.20 19.84
C SER A 96 6.28 -2.60 20.35
N ASP A 97 6.69 -3.48 19.45
CA ASP A 97 7.07 -4.87 19.76
C ASP A 97 8.38 -4.94 20.57
N SER A 98 9.38 -4.14 20.21
CA SER A 98 10.68 -4.06 20.92
C SER A 98 10.53 -3.57 22.35
N HIS A 99 9.71 -2.55 22.58
CA HIS A 99 9.51 -1.94 23.90
C HIS A 99 8.31 -2.52 24.67
N SER A 100 7.60 -3.49 24.10
CA SER A 100 6.38 -4.07 24.68
C SER A 100 5.29 -3.03 25.01
N ILE A 101 5.19 -1.96 24.20
CA ILE A 101 4.24 -0.87 24.37
C ILE A 101 3.04 -1.07 23.42
N GLY A 102 1.83 -1.16 23.98
CA GLY A 102 0.62 -1.30 23.16
C GLY A 102 0.66 -2.53 22.28
N ILE A 103 1.06 -3.68 22.83
CA ILE A 103 1.11 -4.95 22.12
C ILE A 103 -0.04 -5.86 22.54
N PHE A 104 -0.41 -6.78 21.65
CA PHE A 104 -1.27 -7.90 21.99
C PHE A 104 -0.44 -9.20 22.15
N ASN A 105 -0.78 -10.01 23.17
CA ASN A 105 0.02 -11.18 23.56
C ASN A 105 -0.66 -12.49 23.15
N PHE A 106 -0.55 -12.85 21.85
CA PHE A 106 -1.10 -14.12 21.34
C PHE A 106 -0.01 -15.07 20.78
N GLY A 107 1.25 -14.85 21.15
CA GLY A 107 2.36 -15.71 20.73
C GLY A 107 2.77 -15.57 19.26
N ASN A 108 3.65 -16.46 18.80
CA ASN A 108 4.18 -16.41 17.43
C ASN A 108 3.16 -16.81 16.36
N ILE A 109 2.16 -17.62 16.68
CA ILE A 109 1.14 -18.05 15.70
C ILE A 109 0.44 -16.84 15.11
N VAL A 110 0.03 -15.88 15.95
CA VAL A 110 -0.64 -14.65 15.46
C VAL A 110 0.28 -13.81 14.60
N ARG A 111 1.58 -13.74 14.90
CA ARG A 111 2.54 -13.06 14.02
C ARG A 111 2.55 -13.66 12.62
N PHE A 112 2.52 -14.99 12.50
CA PHE A 112 2.47 -15.67 11.21
C PHE A 112 1.15 -15.44 10.47
N MET A 113 0.02 -15.25 11.16
CA MET A 113 -1.24 -14.84 10.55
C MET A 113 -1.13 -13.48 9.83
N GLY A 114 -0.25 -12.58 10.30
CA GLY A 114 0.02 -11.32 9.62
C GLY A 114 0.50 -11.51 8.18
N PHE A 115 1.26 -12.58 7.89
CA PHE A 115 1.72 -12.86 6.52
C PHE A 115 0.59 -13.31 5.60
N ILE A 116 -0.47 -13.94 6.12
CA ILE A 116 -1.67 -14.34 5.36
C ILE A 116 -2.37 -13.08 4.80
N LEU A 117 -2.28 -11.96 5.48
CA LEU A 117 -2.77 -10.67 4.97
C LEU A 117 -1.72 -9.97 4.12
N MET A 118 -0.48 -9.90 4.59
CA MET A 118 0.58 -9.09 4.00
C MET A 118 0.97 -9.55 2.60
N ILE A 119 1.19 -10.85 2.39
CA ILE A 119 1.66 -11.37 1.11
C ILE A 119 0.61 -11.26 0.00
N PRO A 120 -0.63 -11.80 0.19
CA PRO A 120 -1.65 -11.70 -0.85
C PRO A 120 -2.05 -10.25 -1.15
N SER A 121 -2.12 -9.39 -0.15
CA SER A 121 -2.47 -7.98 -0.36
C SER A 121 -1.43 -7.23 -1.17
N PHE A 122 -0.14 -7.50 -0.96
CA PHE A 122 0.93 -6.92 -1.77
C PHE A 122 0.83 -7.37 -3.23
N ILE A 123 0.65 -8.67 -3.48
CA ILE A 123 0.46 -9.23 -4.82
C ILE A 123 -0.78 -8.60 -5.47
N PHE A 124 -1.88 -8.47 -4.72
CA PHE A 124 -3.12 -7.87 -5.19
C PHE A 124 -2.94 -6.39 -5.59
N MET A 125 -2.17 -5.61 -4.81
CA MET A 125 -1.80 -4.24 -5.18
C MET A 125 -1.02 -4.20 -6.50
N GLN A 126 -0.02 -5.08 -6.67
CA GLN A 126 0.78 -5.14 -7.89
C GLN A 126 -0.08 -5.53 -9.11
N MET A 127 -1.03 -6.45 -8.94
CA MET A 127 -2.00 -6.79 -9.98
C MET A 127 -2.88 -5.58 -10.34
N ALA A 128 -3.42 -4.88 -9.35
CA ALA A 128 -4.24 -3.69 -9.59
C ALA A 128 -3.47 -2.60 -10.35
N GLU A 129 -2.24 -2.32 -9.96
CA GLU A 129 -1.37 -1.35 -10.65
C GLU A 129 -1.07 -1.76 -12.09
N LYS A 130 -0.81 -3.04 -12.34
CA LYS A 130 -0.56 -3.57 -13.67
C LYS A 130 -1.77 -3.45 -14.59
N TYR A 131 -2.99 -3.69 -14.08
CA TYR A 131 -4.23 -3.53 -14.85
C TYR A 131 -4.50 -2.06 -15.22
N LEU A 132 -4.16 -1.11 -14.35
CA LEU A 132 -4.22 0.32 -14.68
C LEU A 132 -3.17 0.72 -15.72
N GLY A 133 -2.01 0.09 -15.70
CA GLY A 133 -0.93 0.38 -16.65
C GLY A 133 -0.61 1.88 -16.74
N ARG A 134 -0.74 2.47 -17.93
CA ARG A 134 -0.51 3.91 -18.15
C ARG A 134 -1.53 4.83 -17.47
N GLN A 135 -2.71 4.31 -17.11
CA GLN A 135 -3.74 5.06 -16.38
C GLN A 135 -3.42 5.23 -14.89
N PHE A 136 -2.42 4.49 -14.40
CA PHE A 136 -2.01 4.58 -13.00
C PHE A 136 -1.39 5.95 -12.70
N SER A 137 -1.94 6.61 -11.68
CA SER A 137 -1.38 7.84 -11.10
C SER A 137 -1.44 7.78 -9.59
N VAL A 138 -0.38 8.24 -8.94
CA VAL A 138 -0.36 8.43 -7.48
C VAL A 138 -1.18 9.66 -7.09
N GLU A 139 -1.28 10.67 -7.96
CA GLU A 139 -2.10 11.86 -7.75
C GLU A 139 -3.53 11.61 -8.29
N VAL A 140 -4.52 12.30 -7.71
CA VAL A 140 -5.91 12.32 -8.23
C VAL A 140 -5.93 13.19 -9.49
N THR A 141 -5.61 12.58 -10.62
CA THR A 141 -5.51 13.25 -11.93
C THR A 141 -6.02 12.32 -13.04
N LEU A 142 -6.54 12.92 -14.10
CA LEU A 142 -6.85 12.22 -15.33
C LEU A 142 -5.65 12.23 -16.26
N GLN A 143 -5.37 11.11 -16.89
CA GLN A 143 -4.40 11.03 -17.97
C GLN A 143 -5.02 11.51 -19.28
N LYS A 144 -4.19 11.89 -20.27
CA LYS A 144 -4.68 12.10 -21.65
C LYS A 144 -5.27 10.77 -22.14
N ASP A 145 -6.41 10.85 -22.81
CA ASP A 145 -7.14 9.67 -23.30
C ASP A 145 -7.50 8.66 -22.19
N HIS A 146 -7.91 9.19 -21.02
CA HIS A 146 -8.26 8.37 -19.86
C HIS A 146 -9.40 7.41 -20.22
N LYS A 147 -9.18 6.11 -19.95
CA LYS A 147 -10.17 5.04 -20.18
C LYS A 147 -10.64 4.50 -18.85
N LEU A 148 -11.93 4.23 -18.74
CA LEU A 148 -12.50 3.56 -17.57
C LEU A 148 -12.09 2.08 -17.57
N ILE A 149 -11.16 1.73 -16.68
CA ILE A 149 -10.67 0.36 -16.54
C ILE A 149 -11.64 -0.42 -15.63
N GLN A 150 -12.17 -1.52 -16.16
CA GLN A 150 -13.16 -2.39 -15.49
C GLN A 150 -12.73 -3.87 -15.49
N GLY A 151 -11.48 -4.18 -15.88
CA GLY A 151 -10.95 -5.54 -15.97
C GLY A 151 -10.15 -5.97 -14.75
N GLY A 152 -9.92 -7.27 -14.60
CA GLY A 152 -9.14 -7.84 -13.50
C GLY A 152 -9.72 -7.52 -12.13
N PRO A 153 -8.93 -7.03 -11.16
CA PRO A 153 -9.42 -6.66 -9.83
C PRO A 153 -10.54 -5.60 -9.87
N TYR A 154 -10.54 -4.74 -10.91
CA TYR A 154 -11.54 -3.68 -11.10
C TYR A 154 -12.92 -4.19 -11.54
N THR A 155 -13.05 -5.48 -11.87
CA THR A 155 -14.37 -6.08 -12.16
C THR A 155 -15.27 -6.07 -10.92
N PHE A 156 -14.70 -6.22 -9.73
CA PHE A 156 -15.44 -6.35 -8.48
C PHE A 156 -15.24 -5.17 -7.53
N ILE A 157 -14.05 -4.55 -7.54
CA ILE A 157 -13.66 -3.50 -6.60
C ILE A 157 -13.12 -2.29 -7.39
N ARG A 158 -13.66 -1.09 -7.12
CA ARG A 158 -13.22 0.15 -7.78
C ARG A 158 -11.85 0.63 -7.31
N HIS A 159 -11.53 0.39 -6.02
CA HIS A 159 -10.28 0.80 -5.39
C HIS A 159 -9.50 -0.39 -4.80
N PRO A 160 -9.14 -1.41 -5.64
CA PRO A 160 -8.49 -2.63 -5.15
C PRO A 160 -7.13 -2.36 -4.52
N ARG A 161 -6.40 -1.34 -5.01
CA ARG A 161 -5.12 -0.92 -4.45
C ARG A 161 -5.25 -0.43 -3.01
N TYR A 162 -6.34 0.28 -2.66
CA TYR A 162 -6.55 0.78 -1.29
C TYR A 162 -6.89 -0.35 -0.32
N LEU A 163 -7.68 -1.33 -0.77
CA LEU A 163 -7.86 -2.56 0.00
C LEU A 163 -6.53 -3.26 0.28
N GLY A 164 -5.70 -3.38 -0.75
CA GLY A 164 -4.36 -3.96 -0.62
C GLY A 164 -3.47 -3.19 0.36
N ILE A 165 -3.46 -1.86 0.30
CA ILE A 165 -2.70 -1.01 1.25
C ILE A 165 -3.14 -1.26 2.69
N LEU A 166 -4.45 -1.23 2.97
CA LEU A 166 -4.99 -1.45 4.31
C LEU A 166 -4.66 -2.84 4.84
N ALA A 167 -4.87 -3.88 4.02
CA ALA A 167 -4.58 -5.26 4.41
C ALA A 167 -3.07 -5.49 4.61
N PHE A 168 -2.21 -4.89 3.78
CA PHE A 168 -0.76 -4.98 3.89
C PHE A 168 -0.25 -4.38 5.20
N PHE A 169 -0.67 -3.17 5.54
CA PHE A 169 -0.25 -2.52 6.78
C PHE A 169 -0.89 -3.15 8.03
N THR A 170 -2.11 -3.68 7.92
CA THR A 170 -2.70 -4.52 8.97
C THR A 170 -1.84 -5.76 9.20
N GLY A 171 -1.41 -6.43 8.13
CA GLY A 171 -0.52 -7.58 8.20
C GLY A 171 0.81 -7.25 8.91
N ILE A 172 1.46 -6.14 8.56
CA ILE A 172 2.67 -5.65 9.26
C ILE A 172 2.38 -5.44 10.76
N SER A 173 1.28 -4.77 11.09
CA SER A 173 0.90 -4.49 12.49
C SER A 173 0.71 -5.78 13.29
N ILE A 174 0.15 -6.83 12.67
CA ILE A 174 -0.02 -8.16 13.29
C ILE A 174 1.33 -8.87 13.45
N VAL A 175 2.21 -8.84 12.45
CA VAL A 175 3.57 -9.43 12.55
C VAL A 175 4.33 -8.87 13.74
N PHE A 176 4.22 -7.56 13.99
CA PHE A 176 4.85 -6.88 15.13
C PHE A 176 3.95 -6.77 16.37
N ARG A 177 2.77 -7.38 16.39
CA ARG A 177 1.81 -7.38 17.51
C ARG A 177 1.43 -5.97 18.00
N SER A 178 1.48 -4.96 17.16
CA SER A 178 1.31 -3.56 17.54
C SER A 178 -0.14 -3.09 17.44
N LEU A 179 -0.80 -2.87 18.58
CA LEU A 179 -2.09 -2.18 18.63
C LEU A 179 -1.96 -0.71 18.21
N LEU A 180 -0.84 -0.06 18.55
CA LEU A 180 -0.58 1.32 18.15
C LEU A 180 -0.63 1.45 16.62
N SER A 181 0.02 0.54 15.91
CA SER A 181 0.00 0.56 14.44
C SER A 181 -1.38 0.23 13.87
N ILE A 182 -2.17 -0.62 14.51
CA ILE A 182 -3.58 -0.86 14.11
C ILE A 182 -4.39 0.43 14.18
N PHE A 183 -4.25 1.26 15.23
CA PHE A 183 -4.92 2.55 15.29
C PHE A 183 -4.47 3.50 14.18
N ILE A 184 -3.18 3.47 13.80
CA ILE A 184 -2.69 4.27 12.67
C ILE A 184 -3.26 3.74 11.34
N VAL A 185 -3.43 2.41 11.17
CA VAL A 185 -4.12 1.84 10.00
C VAL A 185 -5.59 2.32 9.92
N ILE A 186 -6.28 2.44 11.06
CA ILE A 186 -7.64 3.00 11.08
C ILE A 186 -7.63 4.47 10.63
N ALA A 187 -6.67 5.27 11.10
CA ALA A 187 -6.51 6.65 10.63
C ALA A 187 -6.18 6.71 9.12
N LEU A 188 -5.31 5.83 8.64
CA LEU A 188 -5.02 5.68 7.22
C LEU A 188 -6.27 5.31 6.41
N CYS A 189 -7.13 4.42 6.95
CA CYS A 189 -8.39 4.05 6.31
C CYS A 189 -9.31 5.26 6.12
N ILE A 190 -9.41 6.13 7.13
CA ILE A 190 -10.21 7.37 7.04
C ILE A 190 -9.69 8.28 5.92
N VAL A 191 -8.37 8.46 5.82
CA VAL A 191 -7.76 9.27 4.75
C VAL A 191 -7.99 8.64 3.38
N LEU A 192 -7.89 7.32 3.24
CA LEU A 192 -8.16 6.63 1.99
C LEU A 192 -9.64 6.73 1.59
N ILE A 193 -10.58 6.63 2.52
CA ILE A 193 -12.01 6.84 2.26
C ILE A 193 -12.25 8.27 1.75
N TRP A 194 -11.67 9.28 2.40
CA TRP A 194 -11.76 10.67 1.94
C TRP A 194 -11.22 10.84 0.51
N ARG A 195 -10.10 10.19 0.21
CA ARG A 195 -9.50 10.19 -1.12
C ARG A 195 -10.39 9.50 -2.17
N VAL A 196 -11.00 8.36 -1.81
CA VAL A 196 -11.94 7.62 -2.68
C VAL A 196 -13.07 8.52 -3.15
N TYR A 197 -13.70 9.29 -2.26
CA TYR A 197 -14.77 10.21 -2.65
C TYR A 197 -14.30 11.27 -3.66
N ALA A 198 -13.09 11.77 -3.51
CA ALA A 198 -12.51 12.73 -4.45
C ALA A 198 -12.23 12.11 -5.83
N GLU A 199 -11.71 10.88 -5.85
CA GLU A 199 -11.46 10.14 -7.09
C GLU A 199 -12.78 9.78 -7.79
N GLU A 200 -13.78 9.29 -7.07
CA GLU A 200 -15.09 8.95 -7.63
C GLU A 200 -15.82 10.19 -8.18
N ALA A 201 -15.73 11.33 -7.52
CA ALA A 201 -16.29 12.59 -8.04
C ALA A 201 -15.63 13.01 -9.37
N LEU A 202 -14.32 12.80 -9.50
CA LEU A 202 -13.61 13.06 -10.74
C LEU A 202 -14.01 12.08 -11.86
N MET A 203 -14.14 10.78 -11.53
CA MET A 203 -14.60 9.75 -12.47
C MET A 203 -16.04 10.01 -12.94
N GLN A 204 -16.93 10.42 -12.03
CA GLN A 204 -18.31 10.79 -12.36
C GLN A 204 -18.34 11.96 -13.35
N LYS A 205 -17.50 12.98 -13.14
CA LYS A 205 -17.39 14.14 -14.04
C LYS A 205 -16.88 13.76 -15.44
N GLU A 206 -15.94 12.84 -15.54
CA GLU A 206 -15.30 12.46 -16.80
C GLU A 206 -16.13 11.44 -17.58
N PHE A 207 -16.71 10.43 -16.90
CA PHE A 207 -17.36 9.29 -17.57
C PHE A 207 -18.90 9.27 -17.45
N GLY A 208 -19.50 10.11 -16.60
CA GLY A 208 -20.95 10.25 -16.47
C GLY A 208 -21.70 8.93 -16.32
N VAL A 209 -22.60 8.64 -17.26
CA VAL A 209 -23.45 7.43 -17.26
C VAL A 209 -22.65 6.13 -17.27
N ALA A 210 -21.48 6.09 -17.92
CA ALA A 210 -20.63 4.91 -17.94
C ALA A 210 -20.07 4.59 -16.55
N TRP A 211 -19.71 5.63 -15.77
CA TRP A 211 -19.29 5.49 -14.38
C TRP A 211 -20.42 4.98 -13.48
N GLU A 212 -21.62 5.54 -13.62
CA GLU A 212 -22.81 5.08 -12.87
C GLU A 212 -23.13 3.61 -13.12
N ALA A 213 -23.08 3.18 -14.38
CA ALA A 213 -23.27 1.78 -14.74
C ALA A 213 -22.21 0.86 -14.13
N TYR A 214 -20.96 1.32 -14.04
CA TYR A 214 -19.87 0.60 -13.39
C TYR A 214 -20.07 0.54 -11.86
N CYS A 215 -20.49 1.63 -11.23
CA CYS A 215 -20.74 1.67 -9.77
C CYS A 215 -21.82 0.66 -9.34
N LYS A 216 -22.82 0.37 -10.17
CA LYS A 216 -23.87 -0.62 -9.88
C LYS A 216 -23.37 -2.07 -9.88
N LYS A 217 -22.19 -2.33 -10.45
CA LYS A 217 -21.62 -3.68 -10.61
C LYS A 217 -20.38 -3.92 -9.75
N SER A 218 -19.92 -2.92 -9.03
CA SER A 218 -18.64 -2.99 -8.32
C SER A 218 -18.72 -2.31 -6.94
N TRP A 219 -17.94 -2.81 -5.99
CA TRP A 219 -17.79 -2.29 -4.64
C TRP A 219 -16.70 -1.22 -4.60
N ARG A 220 -16.74 -0.32 -3.63
CA ARG A 220 -15.71 0.71 -3.49
C ARG A 220 -14.36 0.12 -3.08
N ILE A 221 -14.29 -0.45 -1.88
CA ILE A 221 -13.07 -1.02 -1.30
C ILE A 221 -13.31 -2.45 -0.84
N ILE A 222 -14.30 -2.68 0.03
CA ILE A 222 -14.56 -3.98 0.65
C ILE A 222 -15.84 -4.55 0.04
N PRO A 223 -15.78 -5.73 -0.63
CA PRO A 223 -16.96 -6.39 -1.17
C PRO A 223 -18.04 -6.58 -0.10
N PHE A 224 -19.27 -6.35 -0.48
CA PHE A 224 -20.48 -6.47 0.35
C PHE A 224 -20.62 -5.47 1.51
N LEU A 225 -19.60 -4.65 1.78
CA LEU A 225 -19.60 -3.71 2.90
C LEU A 225 -19.55 -2.25 2.43
N PHE A 226 -18.64 -1.92 1.50
CA PHE A 226 -18.40 -0.52 1.09
C PHE A 226 -17.85 -0.43 -0.33
#